data_687c75672ddd35d6295804f3b524ee75
#
_entry.id   687c75672ddd35d6295804f3b524ee75
#
_cell.length_a   1.000
_cell.length_b   1.000
_cell.length_c   1.000
_cell.angle_alpha   90.00
_cell.angle_beta   90.00
_cell.angle_gamma   90.00
#
_symmetry.space_group_name_H-M   'P 1'
#
loop_
_entity.id
_entity.type
_entity.pdbx_description
1 polymer ?
#
loop_
_entity_poly.entity_id
_entity_poly.type
_entity_poly.pdbx_seq_one_letter_code
_entity_poly.pdbx_strand_id
1 'polypeptide(L)'
;ALHITSPHHRAIAQAMSYDSTWCASAMALAESLAGIDRLTEEPLLRDEIEDAIRRTWDYVHVIPVDQRCIDEASLISRTQPVSLGSALHLAAAQRLPRPVSFATLDAAQLTVALGLGFNVISA
;
A
#
# COMPACT_ATOMS: atom_id res chain seq x y z
N ALA A 1 4.53 -8.29 -1.55
CA ALA A 1 4.39 -8.61 -0.13
C ALA A 1 3.62 -9.89 0.10
N LEU A 2 2.56 -10.14 -0.67
CA LEU A 2 1.74 -11.35 -0.52
C LEU A 2 2.47 -12.65 -0.84
N HIS A 3 3.64 -12.59 -1.42
CA HIS A 3 4.42 -13.75 -1.84
C HIS A 3 5.57 -14.08 -0.90
N ILE A 4 5.74 -13.32 0.18
CA ILE A 4 6.75 -13.56 1.20
C ILE A 4 6.05 -14.14 2.43
N THR A 5 6.52 -15.30 2.88
CA THR A 5 5.94 -15.97 4.04
C THR A 5 6.41 -15.28 5.32
N SER A 6 5.50 -14.57 6.00
CA SER A 6 5.73 -13.97 7.30
C SER A 6 4.43 -13.85 8.07
N PRO A 7 4.46 -13.70 9.41
CA PRO A 7 3.23 -13.49 10.20
C PRO A 7 2.47 -12.23 9.79
N HIS A 8 3.19 -11.19 9.38
CA HIS A 8 2.60 -9.93 8.93
C HIS A 8 1.76 -10.13 7.66
N HIS A 9 2.25 -10.98 6.74
CA HIS A 9 1.56 -11.28 5.51
C HIS A 9 0.27 -12.05 5.73
N ARG A 10 0.21 -12.90 6.77
CA ARG A 10 -1.02 -13.63 7.10
C ARG A 10 -2.15 -12.69 7.49
N ALA A 11 -1.88 -11.70 8.34
CA ALA A 11 -2.89 -10.74 8.77
C ALA A 11 -3.44 -9.97 7.58
N ILE A 12 -2.57 -9.48 6.70
CA ILE A 12 -2.97 -8.74 5.51
C ILE A 12 -3.72 -9.64 4.53
N ALA A 13 -3.20 -10.83 4.23
CA ALA A 13 -3.85 -11.77 3.32
C ALA A 13 -5.22 -12.20 3.83
N GLN A 14 -5.35 -12.42 5.15
CA GLN A 14 -6.62 -12.78 5.76
C GLN A 14 -7.63 -11.64 5.64
N ALA A 15 -7.21 -10.40 5.89
CA ALA A 15 -8.05 -9.22 5.74
C ALA A 15 -8.51 -9.06 4.28
N MET A 16 -7.61 -9.27 3.31
CA MET A 16 -7.94 -9.20 1.89
C MET A 16 -8.93 -10.29 1.47
N SER A 17 -8.93 -11.45 2.12
CA SER A 17 -9.89 -12.50 1.81
C SER A 17 -11.30 -12.20 2.32
N TYR A 18 -11.44 -11.35 3.35
CA TYR A 18 -12.74 -10.95 3.87
C TYR A 18 -13.35 -9.76 3.13
N ASP A 19 -12.52 -8.93 2.52
CA ASP A 19 -12.98 -7.75 1.79
C ASP A 19 -12.72 -7.94 0.30
N SER A 20 -13.78 -7.87 -0.50
CA SER A 20 -13.69 -8.03 -1.95
C SER A 20 -13.24 -6.77 -2.68
N THR A 21 -13.19 -5.62 -2.00
CA THR A 21 -12.82 -4.35 -2.60
C THR A 21 -11.44 -3.93 -2.12
N TRP A 22 -10.45 -4.07 -3.00
CA TRP A 22 -9.07 -3.70 -2.73
C TRP A 22 -8.73 -2.44 -3.51
N CYS A 23 -8.11 -1.48 -2.82
CA CYS A 23 -7.73 -0.21 -3.42
C CYS A 23 -6.25 0.07 -3.16
N ALA A 24 -5.60 0.74 -4.11
CA ALA A 24 -4.23 1.20 -3.96
C ALA A 24 -4.03 2.47 -4.77
N SER A 25 -3.04 3.30 -4.38
CA SER A 25 -2.69 4.45 -5.18
C SER A 25 -1.99 4.01 -6.48
N ALA A 26 -2.04 4.86 -7.50
CA ALA A 26 -1.36 4.59 -8.76
C ALA A 26 0.14 4.38 -8.61
N MET A 27 0.74 4.88 -7.51
CA MET A 27 2.17 4.71 -7.23
C MET A 27 2.52 3.30 -6.73
N ALA A 28 1.54 2.56 -6.19
CA ALA A 28 1.82 1.28 -5.53
C ALA A 28 2.39 0.23 -6.48
N LEU A 29 1.92 0.17 -7.72
CA LEU A 29 2.46 -0.76 -8.70
C LEU A 29 3.92 -0.45 -9.01
N ALA A 30 4.23 0.83 -9.27
CA ALA A 30 5.59 1.26 -9.57
C ALA A 30 6.55 0.95 -8.41
N GLU A 31 6.12 1.23 -7.18
CA GLU A 31 6.94 0.94 -6.00
C GLU A 31 7.14 -0.56 -5.80
N SER A 32 6.10 -1.36 -6.03
CA SER A 32 6.18 -2.82 -5.92
C SER A 32 7.13 -3.40 -6.95
N LEU A 33 7.05 -2.96 -8.20
CA LEU A 33 7.94 -3.42 -9.26
C LEU A 33 9.38 -2.97 -9.02
N ALA A 34 9.58 -1.74 -8.58
CA ALA A 34 10.92 -1.23 -8.25
C ALA A 34 11.55 -1.99 -7.08
N GLY A 35 10.75 -2.52 -6.17
CA GLY A 35 11.22 -3.29 -5.03
C GLY A 35 11.67 -4.71 -5.34
N ILE A 36 11.33 -5.26 -6.51
CA ILE A 36 11.65 -6.66 -6.85
C ILE A 36 13.15 -6.92 -6.81
N ASP A 37 13.95 -6.01 -7.36
CA ASP A 37 15.40 -6.16 -7.42
C ASP A 37 16.06 -6.21 -6.03
N ARG A 38 15.40 -5.70 -5.02
CA ARG A 38 15.88 -5.75 -3.63
C ARG A 38 15.56 -7.08 -2.97
N LEU A 39 14.59 -7.84 -3.49
CA LEU A 39 14.17 -9.12 -2.93
C LEU A 39 15.04 -10.26 -3.43
N THR A 40 15.43 -10.25 -4.70
CA THR A 40 16.22 -11.32 -5.29
C THR A 40 16.95 -10.86 -6.55
N GLU A 41 18.07 -11.50 -6.86
CA GLU A 41 18.81 -11.32 -8.11
C GLU A 41 18.53 -12.47 -9.10
N GLU A 42 17.79 -13.50 -8.68
CA GLU A 42 17.48 -14.65 -9.52
C GLU A 42 16.45 -14.26 -10.60
N PRO A 43 16.82 -14.32 -11.92
CA PRO A 43 15.93 -13.85 -12.99
C PRO A 43 14.58 -14.55 -13.05
N LEU A 44 14.55 -15.87 -12.88
CA LEU A 44 13.29 -16.62 -12.93
C LEU A 44 12.36 -16.23 -11.77
N LEU A 45 12.92 -16.06 -10.58
CA LEU A 45 12.13 -15.67 -9.41
C LEU A 45 11.64 -14.23 -9.54
N ARG A 46 12.45 -13.34 -10.10
CA ARG A 46 12.04 -11.95 -10.38
C ARG A 46 10.84 -11.92 -11.33
N ASP A 47 10.87 -12.71 -12.40
CA ASP A 47 9.77 -12.78 -13.35
C ASP A 47 8.50 -13.33 -12.70
N GLU A 48 8.61 -14.36 -11.87
CA GLU A 48 7.48 -14.92 -11.13
C GLU A 48 6.85 -13.90 -10.18
N ILE A 49 7.67 -13.15 -9.46
CA ILE A 49 7.21 -12.11 -8.55
C ILE A 49 6.50 -10.98 -9.33
N GLU A 50 7.10 -10.54 -10.43
CA GLU A 50 6.49 -9.50 -11.28
C GLU A 50 5.15 -9.95 -11.81
N ASP A 51 5.05 -11.16 -12.35
CA ASP A 51 3.80 -11.71 -12.87
C ASP A 51 2.73 -11.79 -11.78
N ALA A 52 3.11 -12.20 -10.58
CA ALA A 52 2.20 -12.30 -9.46
C ALA A 52 1.69 -10.91 -9.02
N ILE A 53 2.57 -9.91 -8.99
CA ILE A 53 2.20 -8.52 -8.66
C ILE A 53 1.21 -7.99 -9.72
N ARG A 54 1.49 -8.21 -10.99
CA ARG A 54 0.62 -7.73 -12.07
C ARG A 54 -0.74 -8.40 -12.06
N ARG A 55 -0.80 -9.69 -11.76
CA ARG A 55 -2.08 -10.40 -11.62
C ARG A 55 -2.90 -9.86 -10.45
N THR A 56 -2.26 -9.61 -9.31
CA THR A 56 -2.93 -9.01 -8.15
C THR A 56 -3.44 -7.61 -8.49
N TRP A 57 -2.66 -6.84 -9.24
CA TRP A 57 -3.01 -5.48 -9.64
C TRP A 57 -4.30 -5.42 -10.46
N ASP A 58 -4.59 -6.46 -11.26
CA ASP A 58 -5.81 -6.51 -12.06
C ASP A 58 -7.08 -6.54 -11.22
N TYR A 59 -6.99 -6.94 -9.95
CA TYR A 59 -8.11 -6.96 -9.01
C TYR A 59 -8.19 -5.74 -8.10
N VAL A 60 -7.31 -4.78 -8.27
CA VAL A 60 -7.19 -3.61 -7.39
C VAL A 60 -7.86 -2.40 -8.06
N HIS A 61 -8.65 -1.66 -7.29
CA HIS A 61 -9.15 -0.36 -7.72
C HIS A 61 -8.06 0.68 -7.53
N VAL A 62 -7.61 1.28 -8.63
CA VAL A 62 -6.49 2.22 -8.62
C VAL A 62 -6.99 3.63 -8.34
N ILE A 63 -6.42 4.27 -7.32
CA ILE A 63 -6.70 5.65 -6.97
C ILE A 63 -5.64 6.51 -7.66
N PRO A 64 -6.03 7.43 -8.54
CA PRO A 64 -5.07 8.26 -9.29
C PRO A 64 -4.32 9.22 -8.35
N VAL A 65 -3.05 9.42 -8.64
CA VAL A 65 -2.21 10.42 -7.97
C VAL A 65 -2.37 11.73 -8.75
N ASP A 66 -3.47 12.42 -8.52
CA ASP A 66 -3.76 13.71 -9.14
C ASP A 66 -3.27 14.87 -8.25
N GLN A 67 -3.53 16.10 -8.67
CA GLN A 67 -3.06 17.28 -7.94
C GLN A 67 -3.64 17.34 -6.52
N ARG A 68 -4.89 16.97 -6.34
CA ARG A 68 -5.52 16.93 -5.01
C ARG A 68 -4.81 15.93 -4.09
N CYS A 69 -4.46 14.77 -4.61
CA CYS A 69 -3.73 13.76 -3.85
C CYS A 69 -2.33 14.27 -3.47
N ILE A 70 -1.64 14.91 -4.41
CA ILE A 70 -0.31 15.47 -4.18
C ILE A 70 -0.35 16.58 -3.11
N ASP A 71 -1.32 17.47 -3.18
CA ASP A 71 -1.48 18.54 -2.21
C ASP A 71 -1.74 17.99 -0.81
N GLU A 72 -2.62 17.01 -0.68
CA GLU A 72 -2.91 16.35 0.58
C GLU A 72 -1.69 15.60 1.12
N ALA A 73 -0.97 14.89 0.26
CA ALA A 73 0.25 14.19 0.64
C ALA A 73 1.34 15.16 1.13
N SER A 74 1.46 16.31 0.47
CA SER A 74 2.41 17.35 0.89
C SER A 74 2.08 17.86 2.29
N LEU A 75 0.81 18.08 2.57
CA LEU A 75 0.36 18.51 3.90
C LEU A 75 0.67 17.45 4.95
N ILE A 76 0.34 16.18 4.67
CA ILE A 76 0.62 15.07 5.59
C ILE A 76 2.12 14.95 5.86
N SER A 77 2.95 15.01 4.82
CA SER A 77 4.40 14.89 4.95
C SER A 77 5.03 16.05 5.72
N ARG A 78 4.45 17.23 5.65
CA ARG A 78 4.94 18.42 6.38
C ARG A 78 4.54 18.43 7.84
N THR A 79 3.43 17.78 8.20
CA THR A 79 2.87 17.82 9.55
C THR A 79 3.04 16.52 10.33
N GLN A 80 3.38 15.41 9.66
CA GLN A 80 3.51 14.10 10.25
C GLN A 80 4.86 13.45 9.91
N PRO A 81 5.37 12.56 10.77
CA PRO A 81 6.69 11.97 10.58
C PRO A 81 6.68 10.80 9.58
N VAL A 82 6.26 11.05 8.36
CA VAL A 82 6.26 10.07 7.27
C VAL A 82 6.90 10.64 6.02
N SER A 83 7.47 9.77 5.19
CA SER A 83 8.02 10.17 3.90
C SER A 83 6.91 10.61 2.94
N LEU A 84 7.28 11.33 1.89
CA LEU A 84 6.32 11.75 0.87
C LEU A 84 5.65 10.55 0.19
N GLY A 85 6.41 9.48 -0.08
CA GLY A 85 5.85 8.25 -0.65
C GLY A 85 4.77 7.63 0.24
N SER A 86 5.05 7.50 1.54
CA SER A 86 4.06 7.03 2.51
C SER A 86 2.85 7.96 2.59
N ALA A 87 3.08 9.27 2.55
CA ALA A 87 2.02 10.26 2.60
C ALA A 87 1.11 10.19 1.36
N LEU A 88 1.65 9.87 0.19
CA LEU A 88 0.86 9.68 -1.03
C LEU A 88 -0.15 8.54 -0.89
N HIS A 89 0.25 7.42 -0.29
CA HIS A 89 -0.67 6.31 -0.05
C HIS A 89 -1.75 6.67 0.97
N LEU A 90 -1.40 7.40 2.02
CA LEU A 90 -2.37 7.88 3.01
C LEU A 90 -3.36 8.87 2.39
N ALA A 91 -2.87 9.80 1.57
CA ALA A 91 -3.71 10.77 0.88
C ALA A 91 -4.69 10.08 -0.08
N ALA A 92 -4.22 9.06 -0.80
CA ALA A 92 -5.07 8.26 -1.67
C ALA A 92 -6.18 7.57 -0.88
N ALA A 93 -5.86 6.99 0.27
CA ALA A 93 -6.83 6.33 1.12
C ALA A 93 -7.90 7.30 1.66
N GLN A 94 -7.54 8.55 1.92
CA GLN A 94 -8.50 9.56 2.40
C GLN A 94 -9.59 9.89 1.38
N ARG A 95 -9.38 9.57 0.11
CA ARG A 95 -10.37 9.80 -0.95
C ARG A 95 -11.45 8.72 -0.98
N LEU A 96 -11.28 7.65 -0.24
CA LEU A 96 -12.23 6.54 -0.18
C LEU A 96 -13.34 6.83 0.83
N PRO A 97 -14.57 6.32 0.58
CA PRO A 97 -15.64 6.45 1.56
C PRO A 97 -15.32 5.65 2.82
N ARG A 98 -15.58 6.25 3.97
CA ARG A 98 -15.33 5.61 5.26
C ARG A 98 -16.46 4.63 5.61
N PRO A 99 -16.16 3.56 6.38
CA PRO A 99 -14.88 3.23 7.01
C PRO A 99 -13.85 2.66 6.02
N VAL A 100 -12.58 2.97 6.26
CA VAL A 100 -11.46 2.47 5.44
C VAL A 100 -10.50 1.70 6.32
N SER A 101 -10.10 0.51 5.89
CA SER A 101 -9.04 -0.26 6.51
C SER A 101 -7.74 -0.04 5.74
N PHE A 102 -6.73 0.41 6.44
CA PHE A 102 -5.41 0.71 5.86
C PHE A 102 -4.41 -0.37 6.28
N ALA A 103 -3.89 -1.11 5.31
CA ALA A 103 -2.94 -2.19 5.56
C ALA A 103 -1.51 -1.68 5.35
N THR A 104 -0.67 -1.83 6.37
CA THR A 104 0.72 -1.38 6.30
C THR A 104 1.62 -2.23 7.17
N LEU A 105 2.90 -2.35 6.76
CA LEU A 105 3.97 -2.94 7.55
C LEU A 105 4.92 -1.87 8.10
N ASP A 106 4.70 -0.60 7.77
CA ASP A 106 5.53 0.52 8.21
C ASP A 106 4.97 1.11 9.50
N ALA A 107 5.75 1.06 10.59
CA ALA A 107 5.31 1.54 11.89
C ALA A 107 5.02 3.05 11.89
N ALA A 108 5.79 3.85 11.17
CA ALA A 108 5.54 5.29 11.07
C ALA A 108 4.23 5.58 10.35
N GLN A 109 3.96 4.87 9.27
CA GLN A 109 2.72 5.00 8.51
C GLN A 109 1.51 4.53 9.32
N LEU A 110 1.67 3.46 10.12
CA LEU A 110 0.63 2.94 10.99
C LEU A 110 0.13 4.00 11.96
N THR A 111 1.03 4.67 12.65
CA THR A 111 0.71 5.71 13.64
C THR A 111 -0.07 6.85 13.00
N VAL A 112 0.38 7.31 11.83
CA VAL A 112 -0.28 8.39 11.11
C VAL A 112 -1.65 7.96 10.60
N ALA A 113 -1.77 6.73 10.10
CA ALA A 113 -3.05 6.19 9.62
C ALA A 113 -4.08 6.13 10.76
N LEU A 114 -3.68 5.71 11.95
CA LEU A 114 -4.56 5.74 13.12
C LEU A 114 -5.02 7.15 13.45
N GLY A 115 -4.11 8.12 13.42
CA GLY A 115 -4.43 9.52 13.67
C GLY A 115 -5.37 10.13 12.64
N LEU A 116 -5.38 9.62 11.42
CA LEU A 116 -6.30 10.05 10.36
C LEU A 116 -7.67 9.35 10.44
N GLY A 117 -7.85 8.44 11.37
CA GLY A 117 -9.13 7.78 11.59
C GLY A 117 -9.35 6.51 10.77
N PHE A 118 -8.30 5.93 10.20
CA PHE A 118 -8.39 4.64 9.50
C PHE A 118 -8.38 3.48 10.50
N ASN A 119 -9.07 2.40 10.15
CA ASN A 119 -8.83 1.10 10.76
C ASN A 119 -7.53 0.57 10.20
N VAL A 120 -6.59 0.18 11.07
CA VAL A 120 -5.27 -0.25 10.61
C VAL A 120 -5.15 -1.75 10.74
N ILE A 121 -4.69 -2.38 9.65
CA ILE A 121 -4.33 -3.79 9.59
C ILE A 121 -2.81 -3.84 9.54
N SER A 122 -2.24 -4.38 10.59
CA SER A 122 -0.81 -4.57 10.72
C SER A 122 -0.56 -5.94 11.31
N ALA A 123 0.67 -6.24 11.48
CA ALA A 123 1.00 -7.53 12.07
C ALA A 123 0.51 -7.68 13.48
#